data_78df0364bdaca2126a2b330b519c5e08
#
_entry.id   78df0364bdaca2126a2b330b519c5e08
#
_cell.length_a   1.000
_cell.length_b   1.000
_cell.length_c   1.000
_cell.angle_alpha   90.00
_cell.angle_beta   90.00
_cell.angle_gamma   90.00
#
_symmetry.space_group_name_H-M   'P 1'
#
loop_
_entity.id
_entity.type
_entity.pdbx_description
1 polymer ?
#
loop_
_entity_poly.entity_id
_entity_poly.type
_entity_poly.pdbx_seq_one_letter_code
_entity_poly.pdbx_strand_id
1 'polypeptide(L)'
;AFDAALAPSSAELLWYSIPEGEGGFVNASPVSVGSVMYDEVDGLVYFKTPKTFVNGNAVIAALNESGEIVWSWNIWAVEGWDADATSRKAGRYTVMDRNLGAVLGLSAKDVSDNVKAAGAIGNYYQWGRKDPFPAASEYKSTTNVQEGWGNPAYTTLDEYKVDGDKIFSADRAKNARMLHAELGSGYSLQQAVDESVKYPHKWMFGGNSDAVYPQYSWFSGEGDFQAKSILDNEQWRYLWGSTDNISNEKTIYDPCPAGWKVPTADAYATFFASSGSAAGGHGVYVSEYDLYFPFAGQRKAGFGGSVISASGEVMMASASVANSLYPIRSSVGSKGAGAKITQSNSYSGAGLQLRCVKEDVDGKAPGYGKQTGHRAALMGDSITRTWKDRGRLAFFTENSYLNCGIDGQTSSNMIDRFGSNIVDDNPQCVVITCGTNDLAENMSGDGYRVHVSKENLLANIALMSRIAEDMGVPVILGSICPTRSMWWKPDAWKAEFDGDYIASKVIEANKLIKAYAAERGYRYADYHSALKNDQNGLADEYCWVFGTNADGTLNLDSVHPNAKAFLVMEGILKPLIDAALYDPSEANPGGGKIDDMDKWKW
;
A
#
# COMPACT_ATOMS: atom_id res chain seq x y z
N ALA A 1 24.55 -16.87 7.04
CA ALA A 1 24.49 -18.19 7.65
C ALA A 1 23.03 -18.54 7.95
N PHE A 2 22.62 -19.76 7.71
CA PHE A 2 21.30 -20.25 8.11
C PHE A 2 21.18 -20.30 9.64
N ASP A 3 19.98 -20.04 10.13
CA ASP A 3 19.64 -20.43 11.48
C ASP A 3 19.79 -21.96 11.59
N ALA A 4 20.46 -22.43 12.63
CA ALA A 4 20.65 -23.86 12.89
C ALA A 4 19.30 -24.63 12.96
N ALA A 5 18.21 -23.94 13.24
CA ALA A 5 16.87 -24.49 13.24
C ALA A 5 16.36 -24.89 11.83
N LEU A 6 16.91 -24.32 10.75
CA LEU A 6 16.50 -24.65 9.38
C LEU A 6 17.19 -25.92 8.84
N ALA A 7 18.34 -26.31 9.42
CA ALA A 7 19.09 -27.55 9.11
C ALA A 7 19.12 -27.93 7.61
N PRO A 8 19.61 -27.06 6.72
CA PRO A 8 19.74 -27.42 5.31
C PRO A 8 20.76 -28.56 5.14
N SER A 9 20.51 -29.44 4.21
CA SER A 9 21.39 -30.59 3.86
C SER A 9 21.78 -30.63 2.39
N SER A 10 21.02 -29.93 1.54
CA SER A 10 21.26 -29.85 0.11
C SER A 10 20.71 -28.55 -0.49
N ALA A 11 21.06 -28.30 -1.75
CA ALA A 11 20.48 -27.19 -2.50
C ALA A 11 20.29 -27.55 -3.96
N GLU A 12 19.28 -26.95 -4.59
CA GLU A 12 18.95 -27.22 -5.99
C GLU A 12 18.43 -25.97 -6.72
N LEU A 13 18.44 -26.03 -8.06
CA LEU A 13 17.78 -25.08 -8.95
C LEU A 13 16.33 -25.52 -9.13
N LEU A 14 15.38 -24.69 -8.68
CA LEU A 14 13.95 -25.00 -8.80
C LEU A 14 13.40 -24.68 -10.18
N TRP A 15 13.67 -23.48 -10.68
CA TRP A 15 13.20 -23.03 -11.98
C TRP A 15 13.99 -21.81 -12.48
N TYR A 16 13.85 -21.51 -13.75
CA TYR A 16 14.37 -20.31 -14.37
C TYR A 16 13.41 -19.77 -15.43
N SER A 17 13.55 -18.49 -15.72
CA SER A 17 12.74 -17.77 -16.68
C SER A 17 13.62 -16.80 -17.48
N ILE A 18 13.49 -16.87 -18.80
CA ILE A 18 14.20 -15.99 -19.74
C ILE A 18 13.17 -15.17 -20.48
N PRO A 19 13.26 -13.83 -20.46
CA PRO A 19 12.34 -13.00 -21.24
C PRO A 19 12.54 -13.23 -22.75
N GLU A 20 11.44 -13.36 -23.48
CA GLU A 20 11.46 -13.38 -24.94
C GLU A 20 11.93 -12.01 -25.46
N GLY A 21 13.00 -12.02 -26.19
CA GLY A 21 13.46 -10.84 -26.90
C GLY A 21 14.90 -11.00 -27.37
N GLU A 22 15.10 -11.09 -28.62
CA GLU A 22 16.34 -11.31 -29.36
C GLU A 22 16.73 -12.79 -29.54
N GLY A 23 16.00 -13.47 -30.40
CA GLY A 23 16.54 -14.65 -31.09
C GLY A 23 16.09 -16.00 -30.61
N GLY A 24 14.91 -16.15 -30.13
CA GLY A 24 14.32 -17.47 -29.88
C GLY A 24 14.81 -18.10 -28.59
N PHE A 25 13.94 -18.90 -27.98
CA PHE A 25 14.23 -19.65 -26.76
C PHE A 25 15.53 -20.42 -26.86
N VAL A 26 16.48 -20.02 -26.09
CA VAL A 26 17.60 -20.88 -25.75
C VAL A 26 17.21 -21.56 -24.45
N ASN A 27 17.25 -22.87 -24.39
CA ASN A 27 17.15 -23.67 -23.18
C ASN A 27 18.40 -23.43 -22.31
N ALA A 28 18.50 -22.20 -21.81
CA ALA A 28 19.66 -21.70 -21.08
C ALA A 28 19.19 -20.99 -19.82
N SER A 29 19.71 -21.41 -18.70
CA SER A 29 19.43 -20.82 -17.39
C SER A 29 20.50 -19.79 -17.00
N PRO A 30 20.19 -18.70 -16.31
CA PRO A 30 21.19 -17.81 -15.72
C PRO A 30 22.02 -18.49 -14.61
N VAL A 31 21.56 -19.62 -14.10
CA VAL A 31 22.29 -20.50 -13.18
C VAL A 31 22.59 -21.81 -13.90
N SER A 32 23.83 -22.25 -13.94
CA SER A 32 24.22 -23.52 -14.59
C SER A 32 23.50 -24.70 -13.94
N VAL A 33 22.77 -25.47 -14.74
CA VAL A 33 22.03 -26.63 -14.27
C VAL A 33 23.00 -27.63 -13.59
N GLY A 34 22.61 -28.15 -12.43
CA GLY A 34 23.41 -29.07 -11.63
C GLY A 34 24.61 -28.44 -10.89
N SER A 35 24.70 -27.10 -10.88
CA SER A 35 25.79 -26.40 -10.18
C SER A 35 25.43 -25.87 -8.80
N VAL A 36 24.15 -25.94 -8.44
CA VAL A 36 23.69 -25.48 -7.12
C VAL A 36 24.02 -26.52 -6.07
N MET A 37 24.69 -26.09 -5.01
CA MET A 37 25.11 -26.98 -3.93
C MET A 37 25.09 -26.25 -2.60
N TYR A 38 24.82 -26.97 -1.53
CA TYR A 38 24.99 -26.50 -0.16
C TYR A 38 26.32 -27.02 0.39
N ASP A 39 27.11 -26.15 1.00
CA ASP A 39 28.32 -26.52 1.72
C ASP A 39 28.04 -26.50 3.23
N GLU A 40 28.12 -27.65 3.87
CA GLU A 40 27.86 -27.82 5.30
C GLU A 40 28.96 -27.18 6.18
N VAL A 41 30.15 -26.98 5.64
CA VAL A 41 31.29 -26.46 6.42
C VAL A 41 31.14 -24.97 6.67
N ASP A 42 30.79 -24.20 5.65
CA ASP A 42 30.62 -22.75 5.76
C ASP A 42 29.14 -22.31 5.82
N GLY A 43 28.19 -23.23 5.65
CA GLY A 43 26.75 -22.95 5.74
C GLY A 43 26.24 -22.09 4.60
N LEU A 44 26.83 -22.19 3.41
CA LEU A 44 26.49 -21.36 2.25
C LEU A 44 25.93 -22.19 1.09
N VAL A 45 25.12 -21.57 0.28
CA VAL A 45 24.67 -22.11 -1.00
C VAL A 45 25.50 -21.50 -2.11
N TYR A 46 26.13 -22.36 -2.92
CA TYR A 46 26.91 -21.99 -4.07
C TYR A 46 26.21 -22.35 -5.36
N PHE A 47 26.45 -21.58 -6.40
CA PHE A 47 26.04 -21.90 -7.77
C PHE A 47 27.04 -21.32 -8.77
N LYS A 48 26.99 -21.78 -10.01
CA LYS A 48 27.81 -21.26 -11.11
C LYS A 48 26.89 -20.57 -12.14
N THR A 49 27.35 -19.48 -12.69
CA THR A 49 26.77 -18.90 -13.91
C THR A 49 27.30 -19.63 -15.14
N PRO A 50 26.55 -19.74 -16.24
CA PRO A 50 27.02 -20.32 -17.47
C PRO A 50 28.18 -19.51 -18.07
N LYS A 51 29.05 -20.16 -18.86
CA LYS A 51 30.20 -19.49 -19.51
C LYS A 51 29.78 -18.38 -20.43
N THR A 52 28.69 -18.56 -21.16
CA THR A 52 28.01 -17.49 -21.88
C THR A 52 26.95 -16.94 -20.97
N PHE A 53 27.02 -15.68 -20.64
CA PHE A 53 26.08 -15.05 -19.71
C PHE A 53 24.66 -15.09 -20.27
N VAL A 54 23.70 -15.36 -19.40
CA VAL A 54 22.27 -15.42 -19.74
C VAL A 54 21.51 -14.45 -18.85
N ASN A 55 20.87 -13.47 -19.47
CA ASN A 55 19.95 -12.56 -18.75
C ASN A 55 18.67 -13.29 -18.38
N GLY A 56 18.19 -13.13 -17.16
CA GLY A 56 16.94 -13.74 -16.72
C GLY A 56 16.83 -13.88 -15.21
N ASN A 57 15.91 -14.70 -14.81
CA ASN A 57 15.65 -15.02 -13.42
C ASN A 57 15.78 -16.52 -13.19
N ALA A 58 16.29 -16.90 -12.03
CA ALA A 58 16.29 -18.29 -11.56
C ALA A 58 15.97 -18.33 -10.07
N VAL A 59 15.28 -19.35 -9.62
CA VAL A 59 15.06 -19.58 -8.20
C VAL A 59 15.81 -20.82 -7.78
N ILE A 60 16.69 -20.67 -6.80
CA ILE A 60 17.41 -21.75 -6.13
C ILE A 60 16.85 -21.93 -4.73
N ALA A 61 16.94 -23.15 -4.20
CA ALA A 61 16.46 -23.48 -2.88
C ALA A 61 17.46 -24.30 -2.08
N ALA A 62 17.42 -24.12 -0.76
CA ALA A 62 18.02 -25.04 0.21
C ALA A 62 16.95 -25.98 0.75
N LEU A 63 17.32 -27.25 0.94
CA LEU A 63 16.45 -28.32 1.38
C LEU A 63 17.01 -28.99 2.63
N ASN A 64 16.13 -29.48 3.52
CA ASN A 64 16.50 -30.31 4.66
C ASN A 64 16.71 -31.77 4.25
N GLU A 65 17.09 -32.62 5.21
CA GLU A 65 17.30 -34.06 4.98
C GLU A 65 16.05 -34.79 4.44
N SER A 66 14.86 -34.26 4.72
CA SER A 66 13.60 -34.82 4.21
C SER A 66 13.27 -34.37 2.79
N GLY A 67 14.09 -33.50 2.19
CA GLY A 67 13.86 -32.92 0.86
C GLY A 67 12.82 -31.80 0.86
N GLU A 68 12.47 -31.22 2.03
CA GLU A 68 11.59 -30.06 2.11
C GLU A 68 12.39 -28.78 1.93
N ILE A 69 11.85 -27.83 1.17
CA ILE A 69 12.47 -26.51 1.00
C ILE A 69 12.40 -25.75 2.32
N VAL A 70 13.54 -25.31 2.81
CA VAL A 70 13.67 -24.49 4.02
C VAL A 70 13.90 -23.02 3.71
N TRP A 71 14.42 -22.71 2.52
CA TRP A 71 14.56 -21.35 2.00
C TRP A 71 14.81 -21.34 0.51
N SER A 72 14.53 -20.19 -0.15
CA SER A 72 14.76 -19.98 -1.57
C SER A 72 15.26 -18.55 -1.84
N TRP A 73 15.96 -18.37 -2.95
CA TRP A 73 16.45 -17.09 -3.45
C TRP A 73 16.11 -16.93 -4.91
N ASN A 74 15.75 -15.71 -5.30
CA ASN A 74 15.68 -15.31 -6.69
C ASN A 74 17.06 -14.79 -7.14
N ILE A 75 17.62 -15.43 -8.13
CA ILE A 75 18.84 -14.99 -8.81
C ILE A 75 18.41 -14.17 -10.02
N TRP A 76 18.57 -12.87 -9.93
CA TRP A 76 18.26 -11.94 -11.00
C TRP A 76 19.55 -11.53 -11.71
N ALA A 77 19.76 -12.07 -12.91
CA ALA A 77 20.98 -11.91 -13.70
C ALA A 77 20.75 -10.95 -14.87
N VAL A 78 21.51 -9.88 -14.91
CA VAL A 78 21.49 -8.90 -16.01
C VAL A 78 22.91 -8.49 -16.33
N GLU A 79 23.34 -8.74 -17.56
CA GLU A 79 24.71 -8.44 -18.01
C GLU A 79 25.00 -6.94 -18.00
N GLY A 80 26.11 -6.58 -17.35
CA GLY A 80 26.60 -5.20 -17.32
C GLY A 80 25.69 -4.18 -16.61
N TRP A 81 24.65 -4.64 -15.91
CA TRP A 81 23.75 -3.76 -15.17
C TRP A 81 24.21 -3.58 -13.71
N ASP A 82 24.17 -2.33 -13.29
CA ASP A 82 24.40 -1.91 -11.90
C ASP A 82 23.21 -1.06 -11.44
N ALA A 83 22.52 -1.53 -10.42
CA ALA A 83 21.32 -0.88 -9.90
C ALA A 83 21.61 0.53 -9.36
N ASP A 84 22.76 0.73 -8.72
CA ASP A 84 23.13 2.03 -8.18
C ASP A 84 23.51 3.02 -9.27
N ALA A 85 24.29 2.57 -10.26
CA ALA A 85 24.75 3.39 -11.37
C ALA A 85 23.62 3.82 -12.32
N THR A 86 22.59 2.98 -12.48
CA THR A 86 21.47 3.25 -13.39
C THR A 86 20.22 3.81 -12.70
N SER A 87 20.24 3.92 -11.36
CA SER A 87 19.13 4.46 -10.59
C SER A 87 18.76 5.89 -10.98
N ARG A 88 17.54 6.27 -10.70
CA ARG A 88 16.99 7.60 -10.96
C ARG A 88 16.56 8.28 -9.67
N LYS A 89 16.65 9.60 -9.66
CA LYS A 89 16.04 10.41 -8.58
C LYS A 89 14.63 10.81 -8.99
N ALA A 90 13.66 10.45 -8.16
CA ALA A 90 12.26 10.84 -8.30
C ALA A 90 11.77 11.39 -6.97
N GLY A 91 11.67 12.71 -6.88
CA GLY A 91 11.46 13.40 -5.61
C GLY A 91 12.58 13.05 -4.61
N ARG A 92 12.17 12.60 -3.43
CA ARG A 92 13.11 12.14 -2.37
C ARG A 92 13.68 10.75 -2.63
N TYR A 93 13.04 9.96 -3.50
CA TYR A 93 13.41 8.56 -3.72
C TYR A 93 14.56 8.41 -4.71
N THR A 94 15.43 7.45 -4.43
CA THR A 94 16.31 6.84 -5.42
C THR A 94 15.64 5.54 -5.86
N VAL A 95 15.26 5.44 -7.12
CA VAL A 95 14.46 4.35 -7.65
C VAL A 95 15.22 3.59 -8.73
N MET A 96 15.08 2.28 -8.81
CA MET A 96 15.64 1.47 -9.89
C MET A 96 15.10 1.90 -11.25
N ASP A 97 15.92 1.84 -12.29
CA ASP A 97 15.53 2.16 -13.67
C ASP A 97 14.52 1.16 -14.26
N ARG A 98 14.34 0.00 -13.63
CA ARG A 98 13.51 -1.12 -14.11
C ARG A 98 12.74 -1.80 -13.01
N ASN A 99 11.70 -2.56 -13.38
CA ASN A 99 10.93 -3.39 -12.44
C ASN A 99 11.80 -4.56 -11.93
N LEU A 100 11.50 -5.03 -10.72
CA LEU A 100 12.18 -6.17 -10.12
C LEU A 100 12.02 -7.42 -10.99
N GLY A 101 13.14 -8.02 -11.39
CA GLY A 101 13.19 -9.16 -12.31
C GLY A 101 13.21 -8.79 -13.80
N ALA A 102 13.11 -7.51 -14.17
CA ALA A 102 13.22 -7.08 -15.56
C ALA A 102 14.66 -7.10 -16.07
N VAL A 103 14.87 -7.56 -17.28
CA VAL A 103 16.21 -7.62 -17.89
C VAL A 103 16.58 -6.33 -18.65
N LEU A 104 15.60 -5.49 -18.95
CA LEU A 104 15.78 -4.21 -19.61
C LEU A 104 15.22 -3.05 -18.79
N GLY A 105 15.99 -1.96 -18.71
CA GLY A 105 15.52 -0.63 -18.38
C GLY A 105 15.27 0.15 -19.67
N LEU A 106 14.06 0.71 -19.85
CA LEU A 106 13.71 1.42 -21.07
C LEU A 106 13.79 2.93 -20.91
N SER A 107 14.16 3.59 -22.01
CA SER A 107 14.11 5.03 -22.16
C SER A 107 12.98 5.46 -23.10
N ALA A 108 12.72 6.76 -23.20
CA ALA A 108 11.67 7.32 -24.06
C ALA A 108 11.68 6.82 -25.51
N LYS A 109 12.86 6.58 -26.07
CA LYS A 109 13.02 6.13 -27.47
C LYS A 109 12.66 4.66 -27.69
N ASP A 110 12.58 3.87 -26.62
CA ASP A 110 12.39 2.41 -26.68
C ASP A 110 10.93 1.98 -26.44
N VAL A 111 10.08 2.91 -26.02
CA VAL A 111 8.72 2.63 -25.51
C VAL A 111 7.72 2.08 -26.55
N SER A 112 8.02 2.17 -27.83
CA SER A 112 7.20 1.62 -28.91
C SER A 112 7.67 0.24 -29.41
N ASP A 113 8.75 -0.29 -28.85
CA ASP A 113 9.30 -1.57 -29.23
C ASP A 113 8.71 -2.69 -28.38
N ASN A 114 7.91 -3.58 -28.99
CA ASN A 114 7.25 -4.70 -28.30
C ASN A 114 8.23 -5.66 -27.64
N VAL A 115 9.36 -5.94 -28.30
CA VAL A 115 10.36 -6.88 -27.81
C VAL A 115 11.06 -6.33 -26.59
N LYS A 116 11.44 -5.06 -26.63
CA LYS A 116 12.05 -4.37 -25.49
C LYS A 116 11.05 -4.22 -24.35
N ALA A 117 9.79 -3.94 -24.66
CA ALA A 117 8.75 -3.83 -23.64
C ALA A 117 8.59 -5.14 -22.84
N ALA A 118 8.64 -6.31 -23.49
CA ALA A 118 8.60 -7.61 -22.81
C ALA A 118 9.78 -7.78 -21.83
N GLY A 119 10.98 -7.38 -22.22
CA GLY A 119 12.16 -7.42 -21.34
C GLY A 119 12.10 -6.45 -20.15
N ALA A 120 11.22 -5.44 -20.20
CA ALA A 120 11.03 -4.46 -19.11
C ALA A 120 9.94 -4.85 -18.11
N ILE A 121 9.14 -5.88 -18.38
CA ILE A 121 7.98 -6.23 -17.53
C ILE A 121 8.41 -6.61 -16.11
N GLY A 122 9.41 -7.48 -15.94
CA GLY A 122 9.81 -7.97 -14.62
C GLY A 122 8.85 -9.04 -14.06
N ASN A 123 9.09 -9.44 -12.83
CA ASN A 123 8.32 -10.49 -12.17
C ASN A 123 7.08 -9.95 -11.44
N TYR A 124 6.13 -10.84 -11.16
CA TYR A 124 5.00 -10.57 -10.27
C TYR A 124 5.28 -11.13 -8.88
N TYR A 125 4.78 -10.44 -7.88
CA TYR A 125 4.89 -10.84 -6.48
C TYR A 125 3.53 -10.80 -5.81
N GLN A 126 3.18 -11.86 -5.08
CA GLN A 126 2.05 -11.81 -4.15
C GLN A 126 2.49 -11.00 -2.92
N TRP A 127 1.65 -10.09 -2.48
CA TRP A 127 2.00 -9.19 -1.37
C TRP A 127 2.47 -9.97 -0.13
N GLY A 128 3.60 -9.55 0.44
CA GLY A 128 4.21 -10.20 1.60
C GLY A 128 5.11 -11.40 1.28
N ARG A 129 5.14 -11.89 0.03
CA ARG A 129 6.01 -13.00 -0.38
C ARG A 129 7.30 -12.52 -1.02
N LYS A 130 8.40 -13.24 -0.70
CA LYS A 130 9.72 -12.97 -1.27
C LYS A 130 9.93 -13.61 -2.66
N ASP A 131 9.14 -14.61 -3.00
CA ASP A 131 9.37 -15.44 -4.20
C ASP A 131 8.62 -14.88 -5.40
N PRO A 132 9.30 -14.76 -6.56
CA PRO A 132 8.72 -14.26 -7.78
C PRO A 132 7.86 -15.28 -8.51
N PHE A 133 6.95 -14.73 -9.31
CA PHE A 133 6.28 -15.43 -10.39
C PHE A 133 6.63 -14.73 -11.71
N PRO A 134 6.88 -15.50 -12.78
CA PRO A 134 7.37 -14.90 -14.01
C PRO A 134 6.37 -13.97 -14.64
N ALA A 135 6.91 -13.05 -15.44
CA ALA A 135 6.18 -12.11 -16.25
C ALA A 135 5.32 -12.81 -17.32
N ALA A 136 4.41 -12.06 -17.94
CA ALA A 136 3.70 -12.52 -19.13
C ALA A 136 4.64 -12.55 -20.34
N SER A 137 4.65 -13.66 -21.09
CA SER A 137 5.59 -13.88 -22.18
C SER A 137 5.29 -13.12 -23.47
N GLU A 138 4.09 -12.61 -23.64
CA GLU A 138 3.69 -11.96 -24.87
C GLU A 138 2.98 -10.64 -24.61
N TYR A 139 3.55 -9.59 -25.16
CA TYR A 139 2.83 -8.36 -25.45
C TYR A 139 1.91 -8.59 -26.65
N LYS A 140 0.75 -9.18 -26.45
CA LYS A 140 -0.26 -9.19 -27.49
C LYS A 140 -0.96 -7.85 -27.50
N SER A 141 -0.74 -7.09 -28.57
CA SER A 141 -1.37 -5.80 -28.83
C SER A 141 -2.90 -5.90 -29.06
N THR A 142 -3.52 -7.05 -28.86
CA THR A 142 -4.94 -7.24 -29.07
C THR A 142 -5.69 -6.97 -27.77
N THR A 143 -6.37 -5.90 -27.79
CA THR A 143 -7.24 -5.26 -26.81
C THR A 143 -8.34 -6.12 -26.18
N ASN A 144 -8.46 -7.39 -26.46
CA ASN A 144 -9.54 -8.25 -26.00
C ASN A 144 -9.06 -9.55 -25.40
N VAL A 145 -8.17 -9.43 -24.44
CA VAL A 145 -7.95 -10.51 -23.50
C VAL A 145 -9.07 -10.46 -22.48
N GLN A 146 -10.26 -10.76 -22.90
CA GLN A 146 -11.33 -10.99 -21.97
C GLN A 146 -11.11 -12.30 -21.23
N GLU A 147 -11.05 -12.10 -20.01
CA GLU A 147 -11.04 -12.92 -18.86
C GLU A 147 -12.13 -13.97 -18.89
N GLY A 148 -11.86 -15.07 -19.52
CA GLY A 148 -12.58 -16.29 -19.17
C GLY A 148 -11.81 -16.95 -18.03
N TRP A 149 -12.44 -17.29 -16.95
CA TRP A 149 -12.00 -18.32 -16.04
C TRP A 149 -11.66 -19.54 -16.89
N GLY A 150 -10.40 -19.73 -17.22
CA GLY A 150 -10.05 -20.91 -17.99
C GLY A 150 -9.11 -20.74 -19.18
N ASN A 151 -8.70 -19.56 -19.57
CA ASN A 151 -7.85 -19.43 -20.75
C ASN A 151 -6.34 -19.50 -20.37
N PRO A 152 -5.66 -20.61 -20.65
CA PRO A 152 -4.23 -20.78 -20.38
C PRO A 152 -3.33 -20.00 -21.36
N ALA A 153 -3.88 -19.34 -22.37
CA ALA A 153 -3.13 -18.68 -23.45
C ALA A 153 -2.34 -17.43 -23.00
N TYR A 154 -2.47 -17.01 -21.74
CA TYR A 154 -1.78 -15.84 -21.18
C TYR A 154 -0.78 -16.18 -20.12
N THR A 155 -0.46 -17.42 -20.06
CA THR A 155 0.59 -17.89 -19.18
C THR A 155 1.90 -17.76 -19.91
N THR A 156 2.75 -16.87 -19.42
CA THR A 156 4.08 -17.30 -19.19
C THR A 156 5.09 -17.03 -20.28
N LEU A 157 6.07 -16.33 -19.89
CA LEU A 157 7.45 -16.74 -20.18
C LEU A 157 7.53 -18.23 -19.92
N ASP A 158 8.18 -18.97 -20.80
CA ASP A 158 8.45 -20.37 -20.57
C ASP A 158 9.35 -20.47 -19.33
N GLU A 159 8.78 -20.91 -18.24
CA GLU A 159 9.52 -21.35 -17.06
C GLU A 159 9.94 -22.78 -17.27
N TYR A 160 11.22 -23.03 -17.14
CA TYR A 160 11.74 -24.36 -17.31
C TYR A 160 12.20 -24.92 -15.97
N LYS A 161 11.78 -26.14 -15.68
CA LYS A 161 12.42 -26.97 -14.69
C LYS A 161 13.81 -27.34 -15.13
N VAL A 162 14.60 -27.82 -14.19
CA VAL A 162 15.96 -28.31 -14.40
C VAL A 162 16.05 -29.41 -15.46
N ASP A 163 15.00 -30.20 -15.63
CA ASP A 163 14.87 -31.29 -16.61
C ASP A 163 14.35 -30.84 -17.98
N GLY A 164 14.11 -29.54 -18.18
CA GLY A 164 13.57 -28.97 -19.41
C GLY A 164 12.05 -28.96 -19.52
N ASP A 165 11.35 -29.47 -18.52
CA ASP A 165 9.87 -29.39 -18.47
C ASP A 165 9.39 -28.00 -18.05
N LYS A 166 8.26 -27.55 -18.63
CA LYS A 166 7.61 -26.30 -18.22
C LYS A 166 6.97 -26.46 -16.85
N ILE A 167 7.32 -25.58 -15.90
CA ILE A 167 6.75 -25.59 -14.55
C ILE A 167 5.27 -25.24 -14.55
N PHE A 168 4.86 -24.26 -15.36
CA PHE A 168 3.47 -23.86 -15.47
C PHE A 168 2.78 -24.69 -16.56
N SER A 169 2.12 -25.74 -16.15
CA SER A 169 1.22 -26.50 -17.01
C SER A 169 -0.13 -25.79 -17.15
N ALA A 170 -0.89 -26.15 -18.19
CA ALA A 170 -2.29 -25.74 -18.32
C ALA A 170 -3.17 -26.23 -17.14
N ASP A 171 -2.68 -27.16 -16.36
CA ASP A 171 -3.32 -27.67 -15.15
C ASP A 171 -3.04 -26.75 -13.96
N ARG A 172 -3.99 -25.87 -13.70
CA ARG A 172 -3.92 -24.86 -12.63
C ARG A 172 -3.80 -25.45 -11.23
N ALA A 173 -4.38 -26.64 -11.00
CA ALA A 173 -4.30 -27.30 -9.72
C ALA A 173 -2.86 -27.71 -9.37
N LYS A 174 -2.03 -27.95 -10.39
CA LYS A 174 -0.60 -28.23 -10.18
C LYS A 174 0.22 -26.99 -9.83
N ASN A 175 -0.24 -25.82 -10.22
CA ASN A 175 0.50 -24.55 -10.07
C ASN A 175 0.11 -23.75 -8.84
N ALA A 176 -0.98 -24.09 -8.20
CA ALA A 176 -1.53 -23.36 -7.06
C ALA A 176 -1.59 -24.24 -5.81
N ARG A 177 -1.60 -23.61 -4.65
CA ARG A 177 -1.76 -24.25 -3.35
C ARG A 177 -2.86 -23.57 -2.57
N MET A 178 -3.91 -24.31 -2.31
CA MET A 178 -5.06 -23.83 -1.54
C MET A 178 -4.80 -24.07 -0.06
N LEU A 179 -4.46 -23.02 0.67
CA LEU A 179 -4.03 -23.15 2.06
C LEU A 179 -5.13 -23.71 2.97
N HIS A 180 -6.39 -23.35 2.73
CA HIS A 180 -7.51 -23.93 3.48
C HIS A 180 -7.63 -25.45 3.32
N ALA A 181 -7.37 -25.97 2.12
CA ALA A 181 -7.41 -27.42 1.89
C ALA A 181 -6.20 -28.14 2.52
N GLU A 182 -5.06 -27.47 2.58
CA GLU A 182 -3.80 -28.04 3.08
C GLU A 182 -3.67 -27.95 4.61
N LEU A 183 -4.13 -26.83 5.18
CA LEU A 183 -3.93 -26.50 6.61
C LEU A 183 -5.22 -26.57 7.43
N GLY A 184 -6.38 -26.71 6.79
CA GLY A 184 -7.69 -26.63 7.43
C GLY A 184 -8.20 -25.20 7.59
N SER A 185 -9.44 -25.04 8.09
CA SER A 185 -9.99 -23.74 8.42
C SER A 185 -9.30 -23.16 9.65
N GLY A 186 -9.00 -21.88 9.65
CA GLY A 186 -8.41 -21.19 10.80
C GLY A 186 -6.90 -21.35 10.95
N TYR A 187 -6.18 -21.62 9.84
CA TYR A 187 -4.71 -21.60 9.86
C TYR A 187 -4.17 -20.20 10.24
N SER A 188 -3.06 -20.19 10.96
CA SER A 188 -2.40 -18.95 11.39
C SER A 188 -1.60 -18.31 10.25
N LEU A 189 -1.30 -17.02 10.40
CA LEU A 189 -0.37 -16.32 9.49
C LEU A 189 0.97 -17.06 9.37
N GLN A 190 1.54 -17.49 10.50
CA GLN A 190 2.82 -18.20 10.49
C GLN A 190 2.74 -19.48 9.67
N GLN A 191 1.68 -20.27 9.80
CA GLN A 191 1.47 -21.46 8.98
C GLN A 191 1.37 -21.12 7.48
N ALA A 192 0.68 -20.03 7.12
CA ALA A 192 0.63 -19.59 5.73
C ALA A 192 2.00 -19.15 5.20
N VAL A 193 2.78 -18.44 6.01
CA VAL A 193 4.15 -18.02 5.66
C VAL A 193 5.06 -19.24 5.50
N ASP A 194 5.01 -20.20 6.43
CA ASP A 194 5.78 -21.44 6.37
C ASP A 194 5.45 -22.23 5.10
N GLU A 195 4.17 -22.34 4.73
CA GLU A 195 3.77 -22.96 3.47
C GLU A 195 4.30 -22.19 2.25
N SER A 196 4.32 -20.86 2.30
CA SER A 196 4.86 -20.05 1.21
C SER A 196 6.37 -20.24 1.01
N VAL A 197 7.11 -20.51 2.09
CA VAL A 197 8.55 -20.83 2.06
C VAL A 197 8.79 -22.23 1.52
N LYS A 198 8.00 -23.22 1.94
CA LYS A 198 8.09 -24.62 1.45
C LYS A 198 7.73 -24.76 -0.02
N TYR A 199 6.88 -23.89 -0.54
CA TYR A 199 6.39 -23.95 -1.92
C TYR A 199 6.56 -22.62 -2.66
N PRO A 200 7.80 -22.15 -2.85
CA PRO A 200 8.08 -20.84 -3.44
C PRO A 200 7.53 -20.71 -4.88
N HIS A 201 7.42 -21.81 -5.61
CA HIS A 201 6.92 -21.89 -6.98
C HIS A 201 5.40 -22.10 -7.09
N LYS A 202 4.67 -22.19 -5.97
CA LYS A 202 3.21 -22.36 -5.99
C LYS A 202 2.50 -21.03 -5.74
N TRP A 203 1.45 -20.80 -6.54
CA TRP A 203 0.55 -19.67 -6.32
C TRP A 203 -0.32 -19.93 -5.08
N MET A 204 -0.18 -19.11 -4.06
CA MET A 204 -0.91 -19.27 -2.81
C MET A 204 -2.26 -18.57 -2.85
N PHE A 205 -3.29 -19.23 -2.32
CA PHE A 205 -4.59 -18.62 -2.07
C PHE A 205 -5.28 -19.26 -0.86
N GLY A 206 -6.08 -18.46 -0.11
CA GLY A 206 -6.58 -18.87 1.19
C GLY A 206 -7.82 -19.73 1.15
N GLY A 207 -8.74 -19.44 0.31
CA GLY A 207 -10.13 -19.85 0.47
C GLY A 207 -10.55 -21.26 0.05
N ASN A 208 -11.79 -21.58 0.39
CA ASN A 208 -12.49 -22.77 -0.05
C ASN A 208 -12.97 -22.60 -1.50
N SER A 209 -13.02 -23.69 -2.29
CA SER A 209 -13.40 -23.70 -3.70
C SER A 209 -14.78 -23.11 -4.00
N ASP A 210 -15.67 -23.07 -3.01
CA ASP A 210 -17.07 -22.69 -3.17
C ASP A 210 -17.39 -21.26 -2.71
N ALA A 211 -16.45 -20.54 -2.12
CA ALA A 211 -16.65 -19.18 -1.63
C ALA A 211 -16.00 -18.15 -2.55
N VAL A 212 -16.78 -17.19 -3.00
CA VAL A 212 -16.34 -16.16 -3.97
C VAL A 212 -15.24 -15.24 -3.41
N TYR A 213 -15.11 -15.10 -2.09
CA TYR A 213 -14.25 -14.10 -1.44
C TYR A 213 -12.97 -14.61 -0.76
N PRO A 214 -12.89 -15.79 -0.15
CA PRO A 214 -11.67 -16.26 0.54
C PRO A 214 -10.47 -16.46 -0.39
N GLN A 215 -10.70 -16.48 -1.70
CA GLN A 215 -9.66 -16.64 -2.72
C GLN A 215 -8.69 -15.46 -2.78
N TYR A 216 -9.03 -14.31 -2.23
CA TYR A 216 -8.33 -13.06 -2.47
C TYR A 216 -7.17 -12.78 -1.52
N SER A 217 -7.12 -13.48 -0.38
CA SER A 217 -5.99 -13.42 0.54
C SER A 217 -5.30 -14.78 0.62
N TRP A 218 -3.98 -14.78 0.64
CA TRP A 218 -3.23 -16.04 0.79
C TRP A 218 -2.88 -16.32 2.26
N PHE A 219 -2.92 -15.35 3.14
CA PHE A 219 -2.50 -15.50 4.54
C PHE A 219 -3.66 -15.52 5.57
N SER A 220 -4.90 -15.51 5.13
CA SER A 220 -6.07 -15.58 6.03
C SER A 220 -6.81 -16.90 5.87
N GLY A 221 -6.88 -17.68 6.93
CA GLY A 221 -7.58 -18.97 6.98
C GLY A 221 -9.06 -18.88 7.28
N GLU A 222 -9.55 -17.75 7.72
CA GLU A 222 -10.98 -17.56 8.00
C GLU A 222 -11.71 -17.06 6.77
N GLY A 223 -12.74 -17.81 6.34
CA GLY A 223 -13.60 -17.48 5.19
C GLY A 223 -14.47 -16.24 5.40
N ASP A 224 -14.44 -15.67 6.57
CA ASP A 224 -15.07 -14.40 6.88
C ASP A 224 -14.02 -13.30 6.84
N PHE A 225 -14.24 -12.31 6.01
CA PHE A 225 -13.49 -11.04 5.97
C PHE A 225 -13.52 -10.29 7.32
N GLN A 226 -13.95 -10.93 8.36
CA GLN A 226 -14.04 -10.33 9.69
C GLN A 226 -12.66 -10.25 10.31
N ALA A 227 -12.24 -9.06 10.40
CA ALA A 227 -11.03 -8.48 10.94
C ALA A 227 -10.50 -9.01 12.31
N LYS A 228 -11.10 -10.02 12.89
CA LYS A 228 -10.72 -10.48 14.25
C LYS A 228 -9.33 -11.08 14.33
N SER A 229 -8.91 -11.86 13.33
CA SER A 229 -7.59 -12.51 13.38
C SER A 229 -6.44 -11.62 12.88
N ILE A 230 -6.76 -10.62 12.08
CA ILE A 230 -5.75 -9.74 11.46
C ILE A 230 -5.29 -8.66 12.43
N LEU A 231 -6.18 -8.22 13.32
CA LEU A 231 -5.89 -7.18 14.30
C LEU A 231 -5.12 -7.69 15.52
N ASP A 232 -5.28 -8.96 15.84
CA ASP A 232 -4.55 -9.59 16.95
C ASP A 232 -3.11 -9.98 16.57
N ASN A 233 -2.78 -9.96 15.27
CA ASN A 233 -1.45 -10.25 14.73
C ASN A 233 -0.99 -9.13 13.79
N GLU A 234 -0.44 -8.08 14.33
CA GLU A 234 0.14 -6.96 13.56
C GLU A 234 1.29 -7.40 12.62
N GLN A 235 1.86 -8.57 12.83
CA GLN A 235 3.04 -9.07 12.12
C GLN A 235 2.87 -9.22 10.60
N TRP A 236 1.69 -9.50 10.09
CA TRP A 236 1.49 -9.64 8.65
C TRP A 236 1.70 -8.32 7.88
N ARG A 237 1.39 -7.17 8.51
CA ARG A 237 1.61 -5.84 7.93
C ARG A 237 3.09 -5.59 7.62
N TYR A 238 3.96 -6.33 8.26
CA TYR A 238 5.39 -6.14 8.23
C TYR A 238 6.12 -7.08 7.27
N LEU A 239 5.41 -7.90 6.49
CA LEU A 239 6.07 -8.90 5.63
C LEU A 239 7.02 -8.27 4.61
N TRP A 240 6.73 -7.11 4.07
CA TRP A 240 7.65 -6.36 3.20
C TRP A 240 8.31 -5.14 3.86
N GLY A 241 8.33 -5.08 5.16
CA GLY A 241 8.60 -3.86 5.89
C GLY A 241 7.31 -3.11 6.11
N SER A 242 7.25 -2.33 7.17
CA SER A 242 6.01 -1.68 7.56
C SER A 242 6.04 -0.20 7.24
N THR A 243 4.89 0.31 6.82
CA THR A 243 4.61 1.74 6.91
C THR A 243 4.34 2.18 8.35
N ASP A 244 4.00 1.24 9.23
CA ASP A 244 3.71 1.49 10.65
C ASP A 244 4.92 1.25 11.55
N ASN A 245 5.98 0.65 11.03
CA ASN A 245 7.21 0.42 11.76
C ASN A 245 8.09 1.68 11.73
N ILE A 246 8.42 2.18 12.90
CA ILE A 246 9.26 3.38 13.08
C ILE A 246 10.60 3.26 12.35
N SER A 247 11.13 2.04 12.22
CA SER A 247 12.39 1.78 11.53
C SER A 247 12.25 1.70 10.00
N ASN A 248 11.04 1.46 9.47
CA ASN A 248 10.82 1.19 8.04
C ASN A 248 11.83 0.17 7.46
N GLU A 249 12.21 -0.79 8.30
CA GLU A 249 13.26 -1.75 8.00
C GLU A 249 12.76 -2.82 7.05
N LYS A 250 13.62 -3.14 6.09
CA LYS A 250 13.43 -4.27 5.19
C LYS A 250 13.37 -5.57 5.98
N THR A 251 12.38 -6.42 5.68
CA THR A 251 12.30 -7.76 6.26
C THR A 251 12.98 -8.79 5.35
N ILE A 252 13.12 -10.02 5.85
CA ILE A 252 13.62 -11.17 5.06
C ILE A 252 12.66 -11.58 3.95
N TYR A 253 11.40 -11.13 3.98
CA TYR A 253 10.38 -11.42 2.96
C TYR A 253 10.30 -10.32 1.89
N ASP A 254 10.99 -9.20 2.05
CA ASP A 254 11.08 -8.17 1.03
C ASP A 254 11.94 -8.68 -0.14
N PRO A 255 11.39 -8.77 -1.38
CA PRO A 255 12.07 -9.41 -2.50
C PRO A 255 13.13 -8.52 -3.16
N CYS A 256 13.23 -7.24 -2.82
CA CYS A 256 14.23 -6.35 -3.40
C CYS A 256 15.64 -6.75 -2.99
N PRO A 257 16.66 -6.52 -3.82
CA PRO A 257 18.05 -6.80 -3.47
C PRO A 257 18.53 -6.05 -2.23
N ALA A 258 19.66 -6.49 -1.66
CA ALA A 258 20.30 -5.80 -0.53
C ALA A 258 20.56 -4.31 -0.85
N GLY A 259 20.28 -3.44 0.11
CA GLY A 259 20.36 -1.99 -0.05
C GLY A 259 19.18 -1.38 -0.81
N TRP A 260 18.18 -2.18 -1.18
CA TRP A 260 16.96 -1.78 -1.86
C TRP A 260 15.75 -2.39 -1.16
N LYS A 261 14.61 -1.71 -1.18
CA LYS A 261 13.37 -2.17 -0.52
C LYS A 261 12.14 -1.97 -1.40
N VAL A 262 11.06 -2.66 -1.06
CA VAL A 262 9.75 -2.40 -1.66
C VAL A 262 9.29 -0.99 -1.23
N PRO A 263 8.90 -0.13 -2.19
CA PRO A 263 8.49 1.23 -1.86
C PRO A 263 7.14 1.28 -1.17
N THR A 264 6.91 2.36 -0.47
CA THR A 264 5.59 2.73 0.05
C THR A 264 4.69 3.29 -1.07
N ALA A 265 3.39 3.41 -0.80
CA ALA A 265 2.43 3.89 -1.82
C ALA A 265 2.70 5.33 -2.26
N ASP A 266 3.18 6.19 -1.36
CA ASP A 266 3.56 7.57 -1.65
C ASP A 266 4.74 7.69 -2.62
N ALA A 267 5.66 6.71 -2.65
CA ALA A 267 6.71 6.67 -3.64
C ALA A 267 6.12 6.62 -5.06
N TYR A 268 5.13 5.75 -5.29
CA TYR A 268 4.45 5.70 -6.58
C TYR A 268 3.63 6.96 -6.87
N ALA A 269 3.00 7.56 -5.85
CA ALA A 269 2.36 8.87 -6.01
C ALA A 269 3.36 9.92 -6.51
N THR A 270 4.56 9.95 -5.95
CA THR A 270 5.65 10.81 -6.40
C THR A 270 6.10 10.50 -7.83
N PHE A 271 6.28 9.22 -8.17
CA PHE A 271 6.74 8.82 -9.52
C PHE A 271 5.76 9.22 -10.61
N PHE A 272 4.47 9.22 -10.34
CA PHE A 272 3.41 9.53 -11.31
C PHE A 272 2.75 10.90 -11.10
N ALA A 273 3.26 11.74 -10.19
CA ALA A 273 2.72 13.08 -9.93
C ALA A 273 2.81 14.01 -11.14
N SER A 274 3.92 13.92 -11.88
CA SER A 274 4.02 14.61 -13.17
C SER A 274 3.26 13.79 -14.21
N SER A 275 2.41 14.44 -14.99
CA SER A 275 1.62 13.83 -16.06
C SER A 275 2.52 13.08 -17.04
N GLY A 276 2.78 11.80 -16.75
CA GLY A 276 3.49 10.91 -17.63
C GLY A 276 2.73 10.81 -18.95
N SER A 277 3.41 10.95 -20.07
CA SER A 277 2.82 10.64 -21.35
C SER A 277 2.68 9.13 -21.46
N ALA A 278 1.49 8.65 -21.77
CA ALA A 278 1.33 7.27 -22.21
C ALA A 278 2.20 7.08 -23.45
N ALA A 279 3.24 6.28 -23.32
CA ALA A 279 4.19 6.10 -24.38
C ALA A 279 3.82 4.89 -25.21
N GLY A 280 3.44 5.11 -26.46
CA GLY A 280 3.45 4.14 -27.54
C GLY A 280 2.60 2.87 -27.40
N GLY A 281 1.73 2.75 -26.42
CA GLY A 281 0.84 1.58 -26.27
C GLY A 281 1.35 0.45 -25.36
N HIS A 282 2.57 0.53 -24.80
CA HIS A 282 3.17 -0.56 -24.03
C HIS A 282 3.53 -0.19 -22.58
N GLY A 283 3.38 1.07 -22.19
CA GLY A 283 3.70 1.52 -20.84
C GLY A 283 3.52 3.01 -20.63
N VAL A 284 3.87 3.47 -19.45
CA VAL A 284 3.89 4.88 -19.07
C VAL A 284 5.35 5.32 -18.90
N TYR A 285 5.74 6.36 -19.63
CA TYR A 285 7.03 7.00 -19.46
C TYR A 285 6.88 8.33 -18.73
N VAL A 286 7.56 8.45 -17.61
CA VAL A 286 7.60 9.67 -16.80
C VAL A 286 8.85 10.45 -17.16
N SER A 287 8.70 11.43 -18.03
CA SER A 287 9.82 12.18 -18.63
C SER A 287 10.62 12.99 -17.61
N GLU A 288 10.00 13.46 -16.55
CA GLU A 288 10.66 14.23 -15.49
C GLU A 288 11.76 13.44 -14.80
N TYR A 289 11.57 12.13 -14.63
CA TYR A 289 12.48 11.27 -13.89
C TYR A 289 13.20 10.23 -14.76
N ASP A 290 12.95 10.25 -16.08
CA ASP A 290 13.44 9.22 -17.02
C ASP A 290 13.08 7.79 -16.56
N LEU A 291 11.82 7.60 -16.15
CA LEU A 291 11.30 6.33 -15.67
C LEU A 291 10.27 5.75 -16.64
N TYR A 292 10.42 4.49 -16.99
CA TYR A 292 9.44 3.74 -17.77
C TYR A 292 8.78 2.64 -16.94
N PHE A 293 7.46 2.56 -17.01
CA PHE A 293 6.64 1.53 -16.35
C PHE A 293 5.84 0.79 -17.43
N PRO A 294 6.09 -0.52 -17.65
CA PRO A 294 5.39 -1.28 -18.67
C PRO A 294 3.94 -1.56 -18.27
N PHE A 295 3.05 -1.70 -19.27
CA PHE A 295 1.69 -2.20 -19.06
C PHE A 295 1.75 -3.71 -18.84
N ALA A 296 1.89 -4.12 -17.63
CA ALA A 296 1.99 -5.51 -17.27
C ALA A 296 0.74 -6.06 -16.59
N GLY A 297 -0.21 -5.17 -16.20
CA GLY A 297 -1.39 -5.60 -15.49
C GLY A 297 -1.07 -6.29 -14.17
N GLN A 298 -1.82 -7.34 -13.87
CA GLN A 298 -1.66 -8.14 -12.65
C GLN A 298 -1.93 -9.62 -12.90
N ARG A 299 -1.38 -10.49 -12.04
CA ARG A 299 -1.90 -11.84 -11.88
C ARG A 299 -3.06 -11.82 -10.90
N LYS A 300 -4.21 -12.41 -11.28
CA LYS A 300 -5.41 -12.46 -10.42
C LYS A 300 -5.14 -13.23 -9.13
N ALA A 301 -5.70 -12.72 -8.04
CA ALA A 301 -5.92 -13.52 -6.86
C ALA A 301 -6.81 -14.73 -7.20
N GLY A 302 -6.57 -15.86 -6.56
CA GLY A 302 -7.32 -17.10 -6.79
C GLY A 302 -6.65 -18.06 -7.78
N PHE A 303 -7.40 -19.03 -8.26
CA PHE A 303 -6.88 -20.17 -9.01
C PHE A 303 -5.92 -19.81 -10.15
N GLY A 304 -4.67 -20.22 -9.98
CA GLY A 304 -3.65 -20.22 -11.02
C GLY A 304 -3.07 -18.88 -11.45
N GLY A 305 -3.46 -17.76 -10.80
CA GLY A 305 -2.82 -16.47 -11.01
C GLY A 305 -2.78 -16.00 -12.47
N SER A 306 -3.88 -16.13 -13.23
CA SER A 306 -3.91 -15.70 -14.64
C SER A 306 -3.63 -14.19 -14.77
N VAL A 307 -2.83 -13.82 -15.77
CA VAL A 307 -2.52 -12.40 -16.05
C VAL A 307 -3.71 -11.70 -16.70
N ILE A 308 -4.01 -10.49 -16.22
CA ILE A 308 -5.08 -9.62 -16.77
C ILE A 308 -4.55 -8.20 -16.93
N SER A 309 -5.20 -7.43 -17.80
CA SER A 309 -4.88 -6.02 -18.09
C SER A 309 -3.43 -5.77 -18.56
N ALA A 310 -2.74 -6.81 -19.04
CA ALA A 310 -1.33 -6.70 -19.45
C ALA A 310 -1.08 -5.77 -20.64
N SER A 311 -2.11 -5.34 -21.35
CA SER A 311 -1.98 -4.44 -22.50
C SER A 311 -2.45 -3.02 -22.25
N GLY A 312 -2.82 -2.67 -21.02
CA GLY A 312 -3.49 -1.39 -20.78
C GLY A 312 -3.26 -0.74 -19.44
N GLU A 313 -2.61 -1.41 -18.48
CA GLU A 313 -2.45 -0.86 -17.14
C GLU A 313 -1.09 -1.17 -16.54
N VAL A 314 -0.48 -0.14 -15.95
CA VAL A 314 0.60 -0.30 -14.97
C VAL A 314 -0.05 -0.61 -13.63
N MET A 315 0.35 -1.70 -12.99
CA MET A 315 -0.14 -2.09 -11.68
C MET A 315 1.02 -2.49 -10.77
N MET A 316 1.29 -1.65 -9.77
CA MET A 316 2.44 -1.78 -8.88
C MET A 316 1.99 -2.09 -7.46
N ALA A 317 2.64 -3.05 -6.81
CA ALA A 317 2.47 -3.29 -5.39
C ALA A 317 3.36 -2.34 -4.56
N SER A 318 2.87 -1.96 -3.39
CA SER A 318 3.64 -1.22 -2.39
C SER A 318 3.71 -1.99 -1.07
N ALA A 319 4.62 -1.61 -0.20
CA ALA A 319 4.66 -2.13 1.17
C ALA A 319 3.49 -1.62 2.02
N SER A 320 2.83 -0.55 1.59
CA SER A 320 1.72 0.09 2.31
C SER A 320 0.46 -0.76 2.36
N VAL A 321 -0.28 -0.62 3.44
CA VAL A 321 -1.55 -1.32 3.69
C VAL A 321 -2.64 -0.30 4.02
N ALA A 322 -3.75 -0.32 3.28
CA ALA A 322 -4.84 0.64 3.44
C ALA A 322 -5.72 0.35 4.64
N ASN A 323 -5.96 -0.92 4.89
CA ASN A 323 -6.74 -1.40 6.02
C ASN A 323 -6.26 -2.81 6.38
N SER A 324 -6.81 -3.39 7.41
CA SER A 324 -6.40 -4.70 7.91
C SER A 324 -6.44 -5.85 6.87
N LEU A 325 -7.01 -5.62 5.70
CA LEU A 325 -7.27 -6.68 4.72
C LEU A 325 -6.59 -6.46 3.37
N TYR A 326 -6.20 -5.22 3.03
CA TYR A 326 -5.82 -4.90 1.67
C TYR A 326 -4.51 -4.10 1.59
N PRO A 327 -3.48 -4.65 0.95
CA PRO A 327 -2.33 -3.86 0.53
C PRO A 327 -2.76 -2.78 -0.49
N ILE A 328 -2.00 -1.69 -0.53
CA ILE A 328 -2.24 -0.62 -1.50
C ILE A 328 -1.56 -0.97 -2.82
N ARG A 329 -2.35 -0.93 -3.88
CA ARG A 329 -1.93 -0.98 -5.26
C ARG A 329 -1.94 0.42 -5.85
N SER A 330 -0.88 0.78 -6.55
CA SER A 330 -0.85 1.96 -7.40
C SER A 330 -1.04 1.56 -8.86
N SER A 331 -1.99 2.14 -9.55
CA SER A 331 -2.28 1.84 -10.94
C SER A 331 -2.39 3.09 -11.80
N VAL A 332 -1.96 2.97 -13.06
CA VAL A 332 -2.08 4.02 -14.07
C VAL A 332 -2.60 3.37 -15.35
N GLY A 333 -3.74 3.84 -15.84
CA GLY A 333 -4.37 3.29 -17.05
C GLY A 333 -3.81 3.89 -18.35
N SER A 334 -4.04 3.18 -19.46
CA SER A 334 -3.55 3.53 -20.80
C SER A 334 -4.26 4.71 -21.47
N LYS A 335 -5.35 5.22 -20.91
CA LYS A 335 -6.25 6.13 -21.62
C LYS A 335 -5.84 7.59 -21.48
N GLY A 336 -5.13 8.09 -22.49
CA GLY A 336 -5.02 9.50 -22.82
C GLY A 336 -3.87 10.24 -22.15
N ALA A 337 -3.52 11.39 -22.70
CA ALA A 337 -2.61 12.34 -22.07
C ALA A 337 -3.18 12.78 -20.71
N GLY A 338 -2.43 12.57 -19.64
CA GLY A 338 -2.85 12.87 -18.27
C GLY A 338 -3.40 11.66 -17.51
N ALA A 339 -2.90 10.46 -17.76
CA ALA A 339 -3.20 9.28 -16.94
C ALA A 339 -2.85 9.57 -15.48
N LYS A 340 -3.89 9.73 -14.66
CA LYS A 340 -3.71 9.95 -13.22
C LYS A 340 -3.45 8.63 -12.53
N ILE A 341 -2.55 8.67 -11.56
CA ILE A 341 -2.37 7.56 -10.64
C ILE A 341 -3.66 7.35 -9.83
N THR A 342 -4.04 6.10 -9.68
CA THR A 342 -5.08 5.67 -8.77
C THR A 342 -4.46 4.74 -7.74
N GLN A 343 -4.58 5.10 -6.48
CA GLN A 343 -4.24 4.20 -5.38
C GLN A 343 -5.52 3.54 -4.90
N SER A 344 -5.51 2.24 -4.83
CA SER A 344 -6.68 1.45 -4.46
C SER A 344 -6.27 0.20 -3.68
N ASN A 345 -7.22 -0.33 -2.94
CA ASN A 345 -7.04 -1.61 -2.26
C ASN A 345 -6.75 -2.72 -3.30
N SER A 346 -5.82 -3.59 -2.95
CA SER A 346 -5.53 -4.80 -3.71
C SER A 346 -5.71 -6.03 -2.84
N TYR A 347 -5.93 -7.16 -3.47
CA TYR A 347 -5.91 -8.43 -2.75
C TYR A 347 -4.47 -8.90 -2.54
N SER A 348 -4.12 -9.37 -1.34
CA SER A 348 -2.79 -9.93 -1.07
C SER A 348 -2.48 -11.18 -1.89
N GLY A 349 -3.52 -11.89 -2.32
CA GLY A 349 -3.40 -13.01 -3.27
C GLY A 349 -3.14 -12.58 -4.71
N ALA A 350 -3.30 -11.31 -5.07
CA ALA A 350 -2.95 -10.82 -6.40
C ALA A 350 -1.44 -10.68 -6.57
N GLY A 351 -0.94 -10.98 -7.75
CA GLY A 351 0.46 -10.73 -8.11
C GLY A 351 0.60 -9.42 -8.86
N LEU A 352 1.41 -8.55 -8.31
CA LEU A 352 1.68 -7.23 -8.86
C LEU A 352 3.18 -7.08 -9.12
N GLN A 353 3.54 -6.12 -9.95
CA GLN A 353 4.93 -5.79 -10.18
C GLN A 353 5.49 -4.90 -9.07
N LEU A 354 6.82 -4.91 -8.94
CA LEU A 354 7.55 -4.10 -7.98
C LEU A 354 8.61 -3.27 -8.69
N ARG A 355 8.84 -2.06 -8.16
CA ARG A 355 9.96 -1.20 -8.51
C ARG A 355 10.66 -0.80 -7.23
N CYS A 356 11.86 -1.34 -6.99
CA CYS A 356 12.56 -1.11 -5.74
C CYS A 356 13.07 0.33 -5.61
N VAL A 357 13.07 0.82 -4.38
CA VAL A 357 13.72 2.08 -3.98
C VAL A 357 14.90 1.80 -3.07
N LYS A 358 15.86 2.71 -3.04
CA LYS A 358 17.05 2.59 -2.18
C LYS A 358 16.63 2.57 -0.71
N GLU A 359 17.23 1.69 0.08
CA GLU A 359 17.12 1.77 1.53
C GLU A 359 17.80 3.06 2.04
N ASP A 360 17.13 3.72 2.99
CA ASP A 360 17.73 4.85 3.67
C ASP A 360 18.71 4.32 4.72
N VAL A 361 19.99 4.59 4.51
CA VAL A 361 21.08 4.06 5.35
C VAL A 361 21.06 4.64 6.78
N ASP A 362 20.36 5.78 6.98
CA ASP A 362 20.34 6.51 8.24
C ASP A 362 18.99 6.47 8.97
N GLY A 363 18.02 5.68 8.53
CA GLY A 363 16.69 5.60 9.14
C GLY A 363 15.87 6.90 9.07
N LYS A 364 16.38 7.90 8.36
CA LYS A 364 15.67 9.14 8.06
C LYS A 364 15.30 9.11 6.59
N ALA A 365 13.99 9.06 6.31
CA ALA A 365 13.51 9.35 4.97
C ALA A 365 14.19 10.65 4.49
N PRO A 366 14.82 10.68 3.31
CA PRO A 366 15.33 11.92 2.76
C PRO A 366 14.16 12.88 2.69
N GLY A 367 14.22 13.97 3.46
CA GLY A 367 13.11 14.92 3.54
C GLY A 367 12.69 15.34 2.13
N TYR A 368 11.40 15.44 1.90
CA TYR A 368 10.93 16.24 0.79
C TYR A 368 11.68 17.57 0.85
N GLY A 369 12.08 18.08 -0.28
CA GLY A 369 12.62 19.43 -0.35
C GLY A 369 11.71 20.39 0.42
N LYS A 370 12.13 21.59 0.67
CA LYS A 370 11.34 22.60 1.39
C LYS A 370 9.88 22.54 0.95
N GLN A 371 8.96 22.37 1.89
CA GLN A 371 7.54 22.35 1.63
C GLN A 371 7.14 23.69 0.98
N THR A 372 6.53 23.62 -0.19
CA THR A 372 6.19 24.79 -1.02
C THR A 372 4.70 25.04 -1.12
N GLY A 373 3.88 24.11 -0.63
CA GLY A 373 2.43 24.18 -0.67
C GLY A 373 1.81 25.04 0.44
N HIS A 374 0.55 24.79 0.70
CA HIS A 374 -0.20 25.51 1.73
C HIS A 374 0.44 25.34 3.12
N ARG A 375 0.23 26.32 3.98
CA ARG A 375 0.73 26.27 5.36
C ARG A 375 0.18 25.08 6.15
N ALA A 376 -1.07 24.68 5.87
CA ALA A 376 -1.63 23.41 6.33
C ALA A 376 -2.63 22.88 5.31
N ALA A 377 -2.74 21.55 5.17
CA ALA A 377 -3.78 20.87 4.42
C ALA A 377 -4.65 20.04 5.37
N LEU A 378 -5.97 20.28 5.31
CA LEU A 378 -6.96 19.63 6.17
C LEU A 378 -7.66 18.51 5.39
N MET A 379 -7.24 17.28 5.61
CA MET A 379 -7.86 16.07 5.07
C MET A 379 -9.06 15.69 5.93
N GLY A 380 -10.23 15.47 5.30
CA GLY A 380 -11.41 15.12 6.05
C GLY A 380 -12.66 14.83 5.20
N ASP A 381 -13.78 14.68 5.89
CA ASP A 381 -15.11 14.38 5.34
C ASP A 381 -15.98 15.65 5.15
N SER A 382 -17.32 15.49 5.25
CA SER A 382 -18.28 16.57 5.16
C SER A 382 -18.09 17.65 6.23
N ILE A 383 -17.64 17.30 7.42
CA ILE A 383 -17.38 18.26 8.50
C ILE A 383 -16.24 19.20 8.08
N THR A 384 -15.16 18.66 7.56
CA THR A 384 -14.06 19.46 7.02
C THR A 384 -14.52 20.30 5.82
N ARG A 385 -15.27 19.72 4.87
CA ARG A 385 -15.77 20.46 3.71
C ARG A 385 -16.66 21.64 4.10
N THR A 386 -17.63 21.40 5.00
CA THR A 386 -18.59 22.43 5.39
C THR A 386 -18.00 23.54 6.26
N TRP A 387 -16.81 23.32 6.81
CA TRP A 387 -16.14 24.33 7.64
C TRP A 387 -15.92 25.66 6.90
N LYS A 388 -15.54 25.62 5.61
CA LYS A 388 -15.41 26.86 4.81
C LYS A 388 -16.75 27.51 4.46
N ASP A 389 -17.83 26.69 4.34
CA ASP A 389 -19.14 27.17 3.88
C ASP A 389 -20.05 27.60 5.04
N ARG A 390 -20.01 26.88 6.16
CA ARG A 390 -20.84 27.13 7.36
C ARG A 390 -20.08 27.82 8.47
N GLY A 391 -18.74 27.80 8.44
CA GLY A 391 -17.84 28.50 9.32
C GLY A 391 -17.33 29.80 8.66
N ARG A 392 -16.00 29.92 8.63
CA ARG A 392 -15.34 31.09 8.05
C ARG A 392 -14.41 30.71 6.91
N LEU A 393 -14.73 31.11 5.69
CA LEU A 393 -13.80 30.98 4.57
C LEU A 393 -12.46 31.69 4.86
N ALA A 394 -12.49 32.81 5.56
CA ALA A 394 -11.32 33.57 5.97
C ALA A 394 -10.31 32.75 6.80
N PHE A 395 -10.79 31.78 7.59
CA PHE A 395 -9.90 30.87 8.32
C PHE A 395 -8.94 30.12 7.39
N PHE A 396 -9.41 29.74 6.22
CA PHE A 396 -8.60 29.04 5.21
C PHE A 396 -7.75 30.02 4.41
N THR A 397 -8.36 31.09 3.89
CA THR A 397 -7.69 32.00 2.95
C THR A 397 -6.63 32.88 3.63
N GLU A 398 -6.90 33.39 4.83
CA GLU A 398 -5.99 34.27 5.57
C GLU A 398 -4.79 33.49 6.17
N ASN A 399 -4.95 32.19 6.42
CA ASN A 399 -3.90 31.36 7.00
C ASN A 399 -3.20 30.47 5.96
N SER A 400 -3.53 30.55 4.69
CA SER A 400 -3.02 29.65 3.64
C SER A 400 -3.28 28.18 3.99
N TYR A 401 -4.52 27.83 4.34
CA TYR A 401 -4.92 26.45 4.60
C TYR A 401 -5.70 25.88 3.42
N LEU A 402 -5.38 24.67 3.03
CA LEU A 402 -6.08 23.90 1.99
C LEU A 402 -7.19 23.07 2.65
N ASN A 403 -8.43 23.23 2.18
CA ASN A 403 -9.54 22.38 2.62
C ASN A 403 -9.71 21.21 1.67
N CYS A 404 -9.34 20.01 2.11
CA CYS A 404 -9.48 18.75 1.39
C CYS A 404 -10.68 17.91 1.90
N GLY A 405 -11.72 18.53 2.42
CA GLY A 405 -12.93 17.84 2.85
C GLY A 405 -13.82 17.43 1.69
N ILE A 406 -14.40 16.23 1.73
CA ILE A 406 -15.40 15.73 0.77
C ILE A 406 -16.51 14.99 1.51
N ASP A 407 -17.77 15.27 1.13
CA ASP A 407 -18.95 14.71 1.78
C ASP A 407 -19.00 13.19 1.70
N GLY A 408 -19.41 12.57 2.80
CA GLY A 408 -19.67 11.13 2.87
C GLY A 408 -18.44 10.24 2.81
N GLN A 409 -17.23 10.79 2.73
CA GLN A 409 -16.02 9.98 2.62
C GLN A 409 -15.62 9.35 3.94
N THR A 410 -15.21 8.08 3.82
CA THR A 410 -14.53 7.32 4.86
C THR A 410 -13.03 7.54 4.82
N SER A 411 -12.32 7.08 5.83
CA SER A 411 -10.86 7.08 5.85
C SER A 411 -10.25 6.32 4.68
N SER A 412 -10.89 5.24 4.19
CA SER A 412 -10.45 4.51 2.99
C SER A 412 -10.50 5.38 1.73
N ASN A 413 -11.59 6.14 1.54
CA ASN A 413 -11.68 7.06 0.40
C ASN A 413 -10.64 8.19 0.49
N MET A 414 -10.29 8.62 1.70
CA MET A 414 -9.27 9.65 1.91
C MET A 414 -7.88 9.16 1.50
N ILE A 415 -7.54 7.90 1.78
CA ILE A 415 -6.30 7.28 1.32
C ILE A 415 -6.20 7.34 -0.21
N ASP A 416 -7.27 7.00 -0.94
CA ASP A 416 -7.29 6.97 -2.41
C ASP A 416 -6.89 8.31 -3.04
N ARG A 417 -7.13 9.40 -2.35
CA ARG A 417 -6.82 10.76 -2.82
C ARG A 417 -5.74 11.50 -2.02
N PHE A 418 -5.12 10.83 -1.06
CA PHE A 418 -4.09 11.47 -0.23
C PHE A 418 -2.91 11.94 -1.09
N GLY A 419 -2.50 11.13 -2.08
CA GLY A 419 -1.50 11.51 -3.06
C GLY A 419 -1.84 12.83 -3.75
N SER A 420 -2.98 12.89 -4.42
CA SER A 420 -3.38 14.07 -5.23
C SER A 420 -3.76 15.31 -4.42
N ASN A 421 -4.10 15.17 -3.15
CA ASN A 421 -4.49 16.31 -2.34
C ASN A 421 -3.37 16.80 -1.39
N ILE A 422 -2.56 15.89 -0.89
CA ILE A 422 -1.54 16.20 0.11
C ILE A 422 -0.14 16.13 -0.49
N VAL A 423 0.20 15.01 -1.16
CA VAL A 423 1.56 14.86 -1.71
C VAL A 423 1.81 15.89 -2.82
N ASP A 424 0.82 16.10 -3.71
CA ASP A 424 0.95 17.07 -4.80
C ASP A 424 0.99 18.53 -4.31
N ASP A 425 0.25 18.85 -3.25
CA ASP A 425 0.28 20.19 -2.65
C ASP A 425 1.59 20.44 -1.88
N ASN A 426 2.19 19.39 -1.32
CA ASN A 426 3.37 19.46 -0.46
C ASN A 426 3.24 20.50 0.67
N PRO A 427 2.22 20.39 1.55
CA PRO A 427 1.92 21.38 2.58
C PRO A 427 2.98 21.38 3.68
N GLN A 428 2.99 22.43 4.49
CA GLN A 428 3.90 22.54 5.63
C GLN A 428 3.40 21.79 6.86
N CYS A 429 2.09 21.48 6.94
CA CYS A 429 1.46 20.69 8.01
C CYS A 429 0.26 19.93 7.45
N VAL A 430 0.00 18.73 7.95
CA VAL A 430 -1.20 17.96 7.60
C VAL A 430 -2.09 17.76 8.82
N VAL A 431 -3.37 18.04 8.65
CA VAL A 431 -4.42 17.76 9.65
C VAL A 431 -5.31 16.66 9.11
N ILE A 432 -5.51 15.59 9.87
CA ILE A 432 -6.35 14.46 9.48
C ILE A 432 -7.52 14.35 10.46
N THR A 433 -8.74 14.52 9.94
CA THR A 433 -9.97 14.39 10.74
C THR A 433 -10.97 13.53 9.98
N CYS A 434 -11.20 12.31 10.43
CA CYS A 434 -12.11 11.35 9.79
C CYS A 434 -12.68 10.38 10.82
N GLY A 435 -13.68 9.60 10.41
CA GLY A 435 -14.23 8.51 11.21
C GLY A 435 -15.75 8.53 11.35
N THR A 436 -16.42 9.65 11.16
CA THR A 436 -17.89 9.71 11.25
C THR A 436 -18.56 8.77 10.26
N ASN A 437 -18.14 8.80 9.00
CA ASN A 437 -18.69 7.92 7.97
C ASN A 437 -18.18 6.48 8.12
N ASP A 438 -16.94 6.29 8.57
CA ASP A 438 -16.39 4.95 8.85
C ASP A 438 -17.26 4.20 9.87
N LEU A 439 -17.63 4.86 10.96
CA LEU A 439 -18.51 4.30 11.98
C LEU A 439 -19.95 4.10 11.49
N ALA A 440 -20.39 4.91 10.52
CA ALA A 440 -21.72 4.85 9.94
C ALA A 440 -21.87 3.80 8.82
N GLU A 441 -20.82 3.47 8.08
CA GLU A 441 -20.89 2.53 6.94
C GLU A 441 -21.13 1.08 7.32
N ASN A 442 -21.16 0.79 8.58
CA ASN A 442 -21.18 -0.54 9.09
C ASN A 442 -22.39 -1.42 8.69
N MET A 443 -23.34 -0.87 7.89
CA MET A 443 -24.57 -1.60 7.59
C MET A 443 -25.32 -1.12 6.35
N SER A 444 -24.94 -1.53 5.18
CA SER A 444 -25.84 -1.55 4.04
C SER A 444 -26.43 -2.95 3.86
N GLY A 445 -27.74 -3.04 3.60
CA GLY A 445 -28.46 -4.30 3.50
C GLY A 445 -28.24 -5.12 2.23
N ASP A 446 -27.19 -4.84 1.46
CA ASP A 446 -26.89 -5.44 0.16
C ASP A 446 -25.84 -6.57 0.20
N GLY A 447 -25.51 -7.07 1.40
CA GLY A 447 -24.62 -8.22 1.56
C GLY A 447 -23.12 -7.92 1.45
N TYR A 448 -22.73 -6.70 1.10
CA TYR A 448 -21.34 -6.25 1.08
C TYR A 448 -21.04 -5.40 2.31
N ARG A 449 -20.93 -6.04 3.45
CA ARG A 449 -20.60 -5.35 4.70
C ARG A 449 -19.09 -5.28 4.86
N VAL A 450 -18.49 -4.21 4.43
CA VAL A 450 -17.15 -3.86 4.91
C VAL A 450 -17.34 -3.14 6.24
N HIS A 451 -17.22 -3.89 7.33
CA HIS A 451 -17.11 -3.26 8.65
C HIS A 451 -15.81 -2.47 8.72
N VAL A 452 -15.88 -1.15 8.60
CA VAL A 452 -14.74 -0.34 9.00
C VAL A 452 -14.75 -0.30 10.52
N SER A 453 -14.05 -1.24 11.15
CA SER A 453 -13.87 -1.25 12.59
C SER A 453 -13.10 0.01 13.02
N LYS A 454 -13.18 0.36 14.30
CA LYS A 454 -12.36 1.46 14.86
C LYS A 454 -10.86 1.22 14.65
N GLU A 455 -10.44 -0.04 14.59
CA GLU A 455 -9.07 -0.46 14.34
C GLU A 455 -8.69 -0.24 12.86
N ASN A 456 -9.60 -0.52 11.92
CA ASN A 456 -9.40 -0.21 10.50
C ASN A 456 -9.32 1.29 10.26
N LEU A 457 -10.17 2.07 10.92
CA LEU A 457 -10.10 3.53 10.90
C LEU A 457 -8.72 4.00 11.39
N LEU A 458 -8.24 3.45 12.51
CA LEU A 458 -6.92 3.80 13.05
C LEU A 458 -5.80 3.42 12.07
N ALA A 459 -5.88 2.24 11.44
CA ALA A 459 -4.90 1.81 10.45
C ALA A 459 -4.84 2.76 9.24
N ASN A 460 -5.99 3.24 8.78
CA ASN A 460 -6.07 4.20 7.68
C ASN A 460 -5.49 5.58 8.08
N ILE A 461 -5.78 6.04 9.29
CA ILE A 461 -5.18 7.26 9.85
C ILE A 461 -3.66 7.09 9.96
N ALA A 462 -3.19 5.95 10.46
CA ALA A 462 -1.77 5.66 10.60
C ALA A 462 -1.05 5.70 9.25
N LEU A 463 -1.65 5.13 8.21
CA LEU A 463 -1.09 5.18 6.86
C LEU A 463 -0.97 6.61 6.34
N MET A 464 -2.04 7.40 6.39
CA MET A 464 -2.01 8.80 5.94
C MET A 464 -1.00 9.62 6.74
N SER A 465 -0.95 9.41 8.06
CA SER A 465 0.02 10.07 8.94
C SER A 465 1.45 9.70 8.57
N ARG A 466 1.69 8.43 8.25
CA ARG A 466 3.01 7.95 7.87
C ARG A 466 3.47 8.55 6.54
N ILE A 467 2.58 8.61 5.56
CA ILE A 467 2.89 9.29 4.29
C ILE A 467 3.32 10.74 4.56
N ALA A 468 2.61 11.45 5.43
CA ALA A 468 2.97 12.83 5.79
C ALA A 468 4.32 12.91 6.55
N GLU A 469 4.59 12.00 7.50
CA GLU A 469 5.90 11.90 8.16
C GLU A 469 7.02 11.65 7.16
N ASP A 470 6.81 10.73 6.23
CA ASP A 470 7.77 10.43 5.19
C ASP A 470 8.04 11.64 4.29
N MET A 471 7.08 12.54 4.11
CA MET A 471 7.26 13.85 3.48
C MET A 471 8.03 14.85 4.38
N GLY A 472 8.32 14.50 5.63
CA GLY A 472 8.87 15.43 6.61
C GLY A 472 7.88 16.49 7.08
N VAL A 473 6.58 16.19 6.97
CA VAL A 473 5.50 17.14 7.27
C VAL A 473 4.90 16.81 8.64
N PRO A 474 4.81 17.76 9.57
CA PRO A 474 4.14 17.56 10.85
C PRO A 474 2.68 17.15 10.70
N VAL A 475 2.25 16.20 11.54
CA VAL A 475 0.89 15.68 11.56
C VAL A 475 0.13 16.16 12.79
N ILE A 476 -1.14 16.52 12.58
CA ILE A 476 -2.12 16.79 13.64
C ILE A 476 -3.31 15.87 13.41
N LEU A 477 -3.70 15.11 14.43
CA LEU A 477 -4.89 14.27 14.37
C LEU A 477 -6.06 14.96 15.05
N GLY A 478 -7.18 15.10 14.36
CA GLY A 478 -8.42 15.58 14.92
C GLY A 478 -9.29 14.46 15.47
N SER A 479 -9.95 14.69 16.61
CA SER A 479 -10.98 13.78 17.08
C SER A 479 -12.19 13.79 16.16
N ILE A 480 -12.90 12.68 16.07
CA ILE A 480 -14.25 12.61 15.53
C ILE A 480 -15.14 13.53 16.38
N CYS A 481 -15.92 14.38 15.74
CA CYS A 481 -16.87 15.23 16.44
C CYS A 481 -17.92 14.40 17.21
N PRO A 482 -18.45 14.90 18.33
CA PRO A 482 -19.45 14.17 19.10
C PRO A 482 -20.74 14.04 18.30
N THR A 483 -21.33 12.86 18.29
CA THR A 483 -22.65 12.63 17.71
C THR A 483 -23.35 11.43 18.36
N ARG A 484 -24.67 11.48 18.37
CA ARG A 484 -25.58 10.41 18.78
C ARG A 484 -26.51 10.02 17.64
N SER A 485 -26.31 10.56 16.45
CA SER A 485 -27.20 10.37 15.31
C SER A 485 -26.41 10.09 14.04
N MET A 486 -26.97 9.22 13.22
CA MET A 486 -26.58 8.96 11.84
C MET A 486 -27.84 9.12 10.98
N TRP A 487 -28.39 10.33 10.96
CA TRP A 487 -29.74 10.62 10.43
C TRP A 487 -29.94 10.22 8.95
N TRP A 488 -28.85 10.15 8.17
CA TRP A 488 -28.90 9.72 6.76
C TRP A 488 -28.99 8.20 6.58
N LYS A 489 -28.86 7.42 7.65
CA LYS A 489 -28.99 5.97 7.59
C LYS A 489 -30.47 5.53 7.57
N PRO A 490 -30.77 4.35 6.96
CA PRO A 490 -32.12 3.81 6.96
C PRO A 490 -32.71 3.62 8.36
N ASP A 491 -34.05 3.67 8.49
CA ASP A 491 -34.73 3.53 9.79
C ASP A 491 -34.45 2.18 10.46
N ALA A 492 -34.30 1.10 9.70
CA ALA A 492 -33.91 -0.20 10.25
C ALA A 492 -32.54 -0.17 10.93
N TRP A 493 -31.58 0.59 10.38
CA TRP A 493 -30.27 0.81 10.97
C TRP A 493 -30.39 1.62 12.27
N LYS A 494 -31.16 2.72 12.23
CA LYS A 494 -31.40 3.60 13.40
C LYS A 494 -32.12 2.89 14.53
N ALA A 495 -32.94 1.88 14.24
CA ALA A 495 -33.59 1.04 15.24
C ALA A 495 -32.63 0.04 15.91
N GLU A 496 -31.58 -0.39 15.22
CA GLU A 496 -30.56 -1.30 15.75
C GLU A 496 -29.49 -0.55 16.58
N PHE A 497 -29.15 0.69 16.20
CA PHE A 497 -28.10 1.47 16.82
C PHE A 497 -28.66 2.79 17.38
N ASP A 498 -28.89 2.80 18.67
CA ASP A 498 -29.35 4.00 19.37
C ASP A 498 -28.22 5.03 19.58
N GLY A 499 -28.61 6.18 20.11
CA GLY A 499 -27.67 7.28 20.32
C GLY A 499 -26.56 6.97 21.32
N ASP A 500 -26.81 6.12 22.32
CA ASP A 500 -25.79 5.71 23.30
C ASP A 500 -24.76 4.78 22.66
N TYR A 501 -25.21 3.87 21.83
CA TYR A 501 -24.33 3.01 21.06
C TYR A 501 -23.41 3.83 20.13
N ILE A 502 -24.00 4.76 19.34
CA ILE A 502 -23.22 5.61 18.41
C ILE A 502 -22.19 6.42 19.20
N ALA A 503 -22.59 7.11 20.26
CA ALA A 503 -21.69 7.90 21.10
C ALA A 503 -20.56 7.04 21.68
N SER A 504 -20.87 5.83 22.14
CA SER A 504 -19.85 4.90 22.67
C SER A 504 -18.79 4.54 21.62
N LYS A 505 -19.18 4.31 20.36
CA LYS A 505 -18.26 4.00 19.27
C LYS A 505 -17.37 5.21 18.88
N VAL A 506 -17.92 6.40 18.89
CA VAL A 506 -17.14 7.63 18.71
C VAL A 506 -16.09 7.78 19.83
N ILE A 507 -16.48 7.57 21.08
CA ILE A 507 -15.56 7.66 22.23
C ILE A 507 -14.45 6.59 22.14
N GLU A 508 -14.81 5.35 21.82
CA GLU A 508 -13.84 4.26 21.65
C GLU A 508 -12.82 4.58 20.55
N ALA A 509 -13.29 5.04 19.38
CA ALA A 509 -12.42 5.41 18.29
C ALA A 509 -11.50 6.61 18.66
N ASN A 510 -12.06 7.64 19.30
CA ASN A 510 -11.27 8.79 19.75
C ASN A 510 -10.20 8.44 20.79
N LYS A 511 -10.46 7.47 21.67
CA LYS A 511 -9.43 6.94 22.60
C LYS A 511 -8.25 6.34 21.82
N LEU A 512 -8.52 5.54 20.78
CA LEU A 512 -7.46 4.95 19.95
C LEU A 512 -6.69 6.01 19.17
N ILE A 513 -7.38 6.97 18.53
CA ILE A 513 -6.73 8.05 17.78
C ILE A 513 -5.83 8.88 18.71
N LYS A 514 -6.32 9.23 19.89
CA LYS A 514 -5.56 10.00 20.89
C LYS A 514 -4.35 9.23 21.40
N ALA A 515 -4.50 7.93 21.69
CA ALA A 515 -3.39 7.07 22.13
C ALA A 515 -2.32 6.96 21.03
N TYR A 516 -2.74 6.76 19.77
CA TYR A 516 -1.84 6.72 18.63
C TYR A 516 -1.11 8.05 18.42
N ALA A 517 -1.82 9.18 18.52
CA ALA A 517 -1.19 10.49 18.45
C ALA A 517 -0.09 10.66 19.52
N ALA A 518 -0.38 10.25 20.76
CA ALA A 518 0.58 10.32 21.86
C ALA A 518 1.79 9.41 21.65
N GLU A 519 1.58 8.18 21.17
CA GLU A 519 2.64 7.21 20.86
C GLU A 519 3.59 7.74 19.77
N ARG A 520 3.01 8.39 18.74
CA ARG A 520 3.78 8.93 17.61
C ARG A 520 4.33 10.34 17.84
N GLY A 521 3.99 10.98 18.95
CA GLY A 521 4.35 12.36 19.23
C GLY A 521 3.60 13.39 18.37
N TYR A 522 2.47 12.98 17.76
CA TYR A 522 1.62 13.89 16.99
C TYR A 522 0.80 14.79 17.92
N ARG A 523 0.45 15.96 17.41
CA ARG A 523 -0.50 16.84 18.09
C ARG A 523 -1.92 16.31 17.91
N TYR A 524 -2.76 16.53 18.92
CA TYR A 524 -4.15 16.06 18.92
C TYR A 524 -5.12 17.23 19.13
N ALA A 525 -6.03 17.41 18.18
CA ALA A 525 -7.09 18.42 18.25
C ALA A 525 -8.37 17.79 18.82
N ASP A 526 -8.67 18.05 20.08
CA ASP A 526 -9.80 17.46 20.82
C ASP A 526 -11.11 18.22 20.61
N TYR A 527 -11.68 18.13 19.41
CA TYR A 527 -12.97 18.72 19.08
C TYR A 527 -14.13 18.08 19.84
N HIS A 528 -14.02 16.74 20.08
CA HIS A 528 -15.07 16.00 20.79
C HIS A 528 -15.32 16.56 22.18
N SER A 529 -14.30 16.73 22.97
CA SER A 529 -14.43 17.23 24.34
C SER A 529 -14.96 18.66 24.40
N ALA A 530 -14.64 19.48 23.39
CA ALA A 530 -15.04 20.89 23.34
C ALA A 530 -16.47 21.12 22.85
N LEU A 531 -17.04 20.19 22.08
CA LEU A 531 -18.33 20.37 21.41
C LEU A 531 -19.45 19.47 21.96
N LYS A 532 -19.14 18.55 22.87
CA LYS A 532 -20.11 17.58 23.36
C LYS A 532 -21.05 18.15 24.43
N ASN A 533 -22.26 17.63 24.46
CA ASN A 533 -23.18 17.75 25.59
C ASN A 533 -22.95 16.66 26.65
N ASP A 534 -23.76 16.67 27.71
CA ASP A 534 -23.68 15.70 28.82
C ASP A 534 -23.94 14.25 28.39
N GLN A 535 -24.60 14.04 27.25
CA GLN A 535 -24.87 12.73 26.67
C GLN A 535 -23.85 12.30 25.60
N ASN A 536 -22.76 13.03 25.45
CA ASN A 536 -21.70 12.82 24.45
C ASN A 536 -22.18 12.95 22.98
N GLY A 537 -23.28 13.66 22.74
CA GLY A 537 -23.70 14.11 21.42
C GLY A 537 -23.20 15.54 21.14
N LEU A 538 -23.36 16.02 19.91
CA LEU A 538 -23.11 17.42 19.59
C LEU A 538 -24.09 18.30 20.38
N ALA A 539 -23.57 19.29 21.11
CA ALA A 539 -24.45 20.20 21.88
C ALA A 539 -25.35 21.03 20.94
N ASP A 540 -26.59 21.22 21.32
CA ASP A 540 -27.62 21.88 20.47
C ASP A 540 -27.16 23.23 19.93
N GLU A 541 -26.46 24.01 20.73
CA GLU A 541 -25.91 25.31 20.35
C GLU A 541 -24.82 25.23 19.25
N TYR A 542 -24.25 24.07 19.03
CA TYR A 542 -23.22 23.75 18.01
C TYR A 542 -23.78 23.05 16.80
N CYS A 543 -25.05 22.60 16.83
CA CYS A 543 -25.70 21.94 15.72
C CYS A 543 -26.02 22.90 14.58
N TRP A 544 -25.84 22.45 13.33
CA TRP A 544 -26.43 23.15 12.19
C TRP A 544 -27.95 23.03 12.23
N VAL A 545 -28.65 24.06 11.78
CA VAL A 545 -30.12 24.13 11.77
C VAL A 545 -30.62 23.91 10.35
N PHE A 546 -31.35 22.81 10.11
CA PHE A 546 -32.02 22.58 8.84
C PHE A 546 -33.25 23.46 8.63
N GLY A 547 -33.92 23.88 9.71
CA GLY A 547 -35.12 24.67 9.68
C GLY A 547 -35.87 24.62 11.01
N THR A 548 -37.18 24.96 10.98
CA THR A 548 -38.07 24.91 12.15
C THR A 548 -39.15 23.86 11.91
N ASN A 549 -39.36 23.00 12.87
CA ASN A 549 -40.43 22.00 12.88
C ASN A 549 -41.83 22.65 12.98
N ALA A 550 -42.86 21.89 12.68
CA ALA A 550 -44.25 22.37 12.75
C ALA A 550 -44.68 22.80 14.17
N ASP A 551 -44.04 22.29 15.20
CA ASP A 551 -44.25 22.65 16.62
C ASP A 551 -43.45 23.88 17.09
N GLY A 552 -42.70 24.51 16.19
CA GLY A 552 -41.86 25.67 16.47
C GLY A 552 -40.47 25.36 17.03
N THR A 553 -40.13 24.07 17.23
CA THR A 553 -38.78 23.66 17.63
C THR A 553 -37.80 23.71 16.46
N LEU A 554 -36.49 23.84 16.74
CA LEU A 554 -35.46 23.78 15.70
C LEU A 554 -35.21 22.35 15.23
N ASN A 555 -35.15 22.17 13.93
CA ASN A 555 -34.68 20.90 13.32
C ASN A 555 -33.17 20.96 13.23
N LEU A 556 -32.51 20.25 14.15
CA LEU A 556 -31.07 20.29 14.33
C LEU A 556 -30.37 19.15 13.56
N ASP A 557 -29.31 19.52 12.86
CA ASP A 557 -28.33 18.57 12.35
C ASP A 557 -27.34 18.23 13.47
N SER A 558 -27.62 17.15 14.19
CA SER A 558 -26.82 16.74 15.34
C SER A 558 -25.50 16.06 14.97
N VAL A 559 -25.06 16.18 13.72
CA VAL A 559 -23.81 15.63 13.18
C VAL A 559 -22.88 16.74 12.70
N HIS A 560 -23.41 17.70 11.93
CA HIS A 560 -22.59 18.73 11.33
C HIS A 560 -22.58 20.01 12.18
N PRO A 561 -21.37 20.52 12.49
CA PRO A 561 -21.19 21.74 13.23
C PRO A 561 -21.74 22.99 12.52
N ASN A 562 -22.19 23.94 13.27
CA ASN A 562 -22.55 25.30 12.82
C ASN A 562 -21.35 26.26 12.94
N ALA A 563 -21.56 27.54 12.56
CA ALA A 563 -20.52 28.57 12.61
C ALA A 563 -19.89 28.74 14.01
N LYS A 564 -20.70 28.63 15.07
CA LYS A 564 -20.21 28.76 16.45
C LYS A 564 -19.28 27.63 16.82
N ALA A 565 -19.62 26.39 16.43
CA ALA A 565 -18.79 25.22 16.65
C ALA A 565 -17.47 25.32 15.87
N PHE A 566 -17.52 25.76 14.62
CA PHE A 566 -16.29 25.94 13.83
C PHE A 566 -15.37 27.00 14.44
N LEU A 567 -15.87 28.06 15.06
CA LEU A 567 -15.02 29.01 15.80
C LEU A 567 -14.30 28.34 16.97
N VAL A 568 -14.96 27.42 17.69
CA VAL A 568 -14.33 26.65 18.75
C VAL A 568 -13.24 25.74 18.16
N MET A 569 -13.52 25.04 17.06
CA MET A 569 -12.56 24.18 16.38
C MET A 569 -11.35 24.97 15.85
N GLU A 570 -11.56 26.18 15.30
CA GLU A 570 -10.49 27.08 14.87
C GLU A 570 -9.58 27.48 16.04
N GLY A 571 -10.18 27.80 17.19
CA GLY A 571 -9.46 28.13 18.42
C GLY A 571 -8.59 26.98 18.95
N ILE A 572 -8.98 25.74 18.69
CA ILE A 572 -8.19 24.54 19.03
C ILE A 572 -7.11 24.28 17.98
N LEU A 573 -7.47 24.31 16.70
CA LEU A 573 -6.59 23.84 15.63
C LEU A 573 -5.45 24.81 15.32
N LYS A 574 -5.77 26.12 15.21
CA LYS A 574 -4.77 27.12 14.79
C LYS A 574 -3.52 27.14 15.69
N PRO A 575 -3.63 27.16 17.03
CA PRO A 575 -2.45 27.08 17.89
C PRO A 575 -1.62 25.79 17.70
N LEU A 576 -2.26 24.66 17.38
CA LEU A 576 -1.56 23.41 17.13
C LEU A 576 -0.78 23.46 15.81
N ILE A 577 -1.34 24.07 14.76
CA ILE A 577 -0.63 24.30 13.49
C ILE A 577 0.53 25.27 13.72
N ASP A 578 0.29 26.39 14.38
CA ASP A 578 1.33 27.39 14.65
C ASP A 578 2.50 26.79 15.45
N ALA A 579 2.20 25.95 16.44
CA ALA A 579 3.21 25.23 17.22
C ALA A 579 3.91 24.12 16.41
N ALA A 580 3.24 23.51 15.44
CA ALA A 580 3.83 22.50 14.56
C ALA A 580 4.85 23.11 13.59
N LEU A 581 4.61 24.36 13.20
CA LEU A 581 5.41 25.11 12.21
C LEU A 581 6.42 26.07 12.86
N TYR A 582 6.47 26.09 14.18
CA TYR A 582 7.42 26.97 14.88
C TYR A 582 8.86 26.52 14.66
N ASP A 583 9.65 27.37 14.01
CA ASP A 583 11.09 27.20 13.87
C ASP A 583 11.81 28.15 14.85
N PRO A 584 12.50 27.61 15.87
CA PRO A 584 13.23 28.44 16.82
C PRO A 584 14.34 29.28 16.16
N SER A 585 14.85 28.86 14.99
CA SER A 585 15.90 29.59 14.29
C SER A 585 15.40 30.86 13.62
N GLU A 586 14.11 30.89 13.22
CA GLU A 586 13.47 32.09 12.65
C GLU A 586 13.09 33.12 13.73
N ALA A 587 12.90 32.68 14.97
CA ALA A 587 12.51 33.56 16.08
C ALA A 587 13.67 34.40 16.63
N ASN A 588 14.92 34.05 16.29
CA ASN A 588 16.08 34.81 16.78
C ASN A 588 17.18 34.96 15.71
N PRO A 589 16.97 35.82 14.70
CA PRO A 589 17.97 36.06 13.65
C PRO A 589 19.31 36.67 14.17
N GLY A 590 19.42 36.90 15.46
CA GLY A 590 20.59 37.46 16.12
C GLY A 590 21.43 36.48 16.95
N GLY A 591 21.19 35.18 16.89
CA GLY A 591 22.10 34.12 17.35
C GLY A 591 22.44 34.14 18.86
N GLY A 592 21.51 33.81 19.70
CA GLY A 592 21.75 33.31 21.05
C GLY A 592 21.26 31.87 21.18
N LYS A 593 22.15 30.92 21.49
CA LYS A 593 21.74 29.58 21.89
C LYS A 593 20.85 29.70 23.13
N ILE A 594 19.62 29.29 23.02
CA ILE A 594 18.76 29.09 24.20
C ILE A 594 19.04 27.67 24.70
N ASP A 595 19.91 27.60 25.71
CA ASP A 595 20.32 26.34 26.39
C ASP A 595 19.22 25.85 27.38
N ASP A 596 17.95 25.96 27.08
CA ASP A 596 16.89 25.59 28.02
C ASP A 596 15.68 24.87 27.32
N MET A 597 15.99 23.86 26.50
CA MET A 597 14.95 23.01 25.90
C MET A 597 14.25 22.05 26.89
N ASP A 598 14.74 21.95 28.14
CA ASP A 598 14.16 21.05 29.15
C ASP A 598 12.91 21.58 29.86
N LYS A 599 12.53 22.82 29.63
CA LYS A 599 11.37 23.45 30.32
C LYS A 599 10.02 23.30 29.62
N TRP A 600 9.98 22.72 28.39
CA TRP A 600 8.74 22.58 27.60
C TRP A 600 8.34 21.14 27.35
N LYS A 601 8.46 20.29 28.38
CA LYS A 601 7.76 18.99 28.39
C LYS A 601 6.32 19.22 28.86
N TRP A 602 5.37 19.13 27.94
CA TRP A 602 3.94 19.06 28.20
C TRP A 602 3.46 17.61 28.14
#